data_9bd7e2f056a99cf12a91e5fbd117ef21
#
_entry.id   9bd7e2f056a99cf12a91e5fbd117ef21
#
_cell.length_a   1.000
_cell.length_b   1.000
_cell.length_c   1.000
_cell.angle_alpha   90.00
_cell.angle_beta   90.00
_cell.angle_gamma   90.00
#
_symmetry.space_group_name_H-M   'P 1'
#
loop_
_entity.id
_entity.type
_entity.pdbx_description
1 polymer ?
#
loop_
_entity_poly.entity_id
_entity_poly.type
_entity_poly.pdbx_seq_one_letter_code
_entity_poly.pdbx_strand_id
1 'polypeptide(L)'
;MRRCIISLCFIGLLVLTGCLGGATSTASGGEVTGAGGRPFTEPTPYGMTLIKRGHLKMGIEKEDSLWGRQTPVKDISVEGFWMDETEITNSQYRQFVNYVRDSIIRERLADPAYGGDETYKIEEDKNGDPVKPHLNWKKALPRKPNEDELRAIESVYTTNPVTGEKMLDAAQMNYRYEVYDYTTAALRKYRINPQDRNLNTDVTVNPDQEVWISKDTAYIDEEGRIISQTIERPLSGPWDFLNTYIVNIYPDTTCWVNDFPNADNETYMRLYFCNPAYNDYPVVGVTWEQANAFCAWRTEYLLKGLGAAARYVQRYRLPTEAEWEYAARGKDLNEFPWEQAKVSSDDGCFFANFKPDRGNYTKDGNLITSKVGIYSANSNGLYDMAGNVAEWTSTVYTEAGVEAMNDLNPQLRYNAAKEDPYRLKRKSVRGGSWKDPESYIRSAWRSAEYQNQPRSYVGFRCVRSLANTTSDKSKKVKTKKR
;
A
#
# COMPACT_ATOMS: atom_id res chain seq x y z
N MET A 1 -81.23 10.72 12.88
CA MET A 1 -80.42 9.51 12.52
C MET A 1 -78.98 9.83 12.72
N ARG A 2 -78.45 9.38 13.85
CA ARG A 2 -77.06 9.61 14.28
C ARG A 2 -76.22 8.45 13.79
N ARG A 3 -75.12 8.72 13.10
CA ARG A 3 -74.07 7.74 12.85
C ARG A 3 -72.83 8.16 13.65
N CYS A 4 -72.54 7.32 14.62
CA CYS A 4 -71.24 7.38 15.37
C CYS A 4 -70.14 6.88 14.48
N ILE A 5 -69.08 7.65 14.31
CA ILE A 5 -67.79 7.23 13.74
C ILE A 5 -66.91 6.88 14.89
N ILE A 6 -66.58 5.60 15.03
CA ILE A 6 -65.61 5.10 15.98
C ILE A 6 -64.23 5.26 15.32
N SER A 7 -63.43 6.14 15.90
CA SER A 7 -62.01 6.33 15.48
C SER A 7 -61.15 5.28 16.18
N LEU A 8 -60.64 4.31 15.42
CA LEU A 8 -59.65 3.34 15.91
C LEU A 8 -58.28 4.00 15.85
N CYS A 9 -57.73 4.34 17.02
CA CYS A 9 -56.32 4.68 17.16
C CYS A 9 -55.49 3.38 17.08
N PHE A 10 -54.83 3.17 15.95
CA PHE A 10 -53.74 2.19 15.85
C PHE A 10 -52.49 2.79 16.49
N ILE A 11 -52.22 2.39 17.71
CA ILE A 11 -50.92 2.61 18.37
C ILE A 11 -49.97 1.60 17.74
N GLY A 12 -49.17 2.07 16.77
CA GLY A 12 -48.06 1.32 16.22
C GLY A 12 -46.96 1.18 17.27
N LEU A 13 -46.87 0.01 17.88
CA LEU A 13 -45.73 -0.37 18.75
C LEU A 13 -44.50 -0.55 17.84
N LEU A 14 -43.70 0.49 17.71
CA LEU A 14 -42.37 0.40 17.14
C LEU A 14 -41.49 -0.40 18.10
N VAL A 15 -41.40 -1.70 17.88
CA VAL A 15 -40.38 -2.55 18.52
C VAL A 15 -39.04 -2.16 17.93
N LEU A 16 -38.33 -1.28 18.62
CA LEU A 16 -36.90 -1.08 18.47
C LEU A 16 -36.20 -2.37 18.90
N THR A 17 -36.05 -3.32 17.97
CA THR A 17 -35.10 -4.41 18.15
C THR A 17 -33.70 -3.83 18.05
N GLY A 18 -33.22 -3.34 19.18
CA GLY A 18 -31.82 -3.04 19.37
C GLY A 18 -31.00 -4.31 19.08
N CYS A 19 -30.02 -4.22 18.18
CA CYS A 19 -29.03 -5.25 17.96
C CYS A 19 -28.13 -5.41 19.21
N LEU A 20 -28.68 -5.96 20.28
CA LEU A 20 -27.94 -6.62 21.34
C LEU A 20 -27.92 -8.10 20.94
N GLY A 21 -26.89 -8.48 20.17
CA GLY A 21 -26.61 -9.86 19.84
C GLY A 21 -26.05 -10.61 21.07
N GLY A 22 -26.87 -10.75 22.09
CA GLY A 22 -26.69 -11.74 23.11
C GLY A 22 -27.49 -12.98 22.72
N ALA A 23 -26.84 -14.04 22.27
CA ALA A 23 -27.46 -15.34 22.19
C ALA A 23 -27.91 -15.71 23.61
N THR A 24 -29.23 -15.58 23.88
CA THR A 24 -29.79 -16.08 25.14
C THR A 24 -29.72 -17.59 25.09
N SER A 25 -29.02 -18.19 26.00
CA SER A 25 -28.85 -19.64 26.20
C SER A 25 -30.18 -20.42 26.22
N THR A 26 -31.30 -19.71 26.42
CA THR A 26 -32.66 -20.26 26.45
C THR A 26 -33.22 -20.64 25.08
N ALA A 27 -32.76 -20.02 23.98
CA ALA A 27 -33.28 -20.30 22.65
C ALA A 27 -32.65 -21.56 21.99
N SER A 28 -31.51 -22.01 22.49
CA SER A 28 -30.76 -23.14 21.97
C SER A 28 -30.88 -24.43 22.75
N GLY A 29 -31.69 -24.46 23.82
CA GLY A 29 -31.80 -25.63 24.70
C GLY A 29 -30.50 -25.99 25.41
N GLY A 30 -29.58 -25.02 25.59
CA GLY A 30 -28.27 -25.24 26.23
C GLY A 30 -27.13 -25.55 25.20
N GLU A 31 -27.44 -25.69 23.95
CA GLU A 31 -26.46 -25.90 22.90
C GLU A 31 -25.72 -24.59 22.52
N VAL A 32 -24.44 -24.68 22.21
CA VAL A 32 -23.67 -23.58 21.70
C VAL A 32 -23.99 -23.39 20.21
N THR A 33 -24.85 -22.43 19.92
CA THR A 33 -25.16 -22.05 18.54
C THR A 33 -24.27 -20.93 18.09
N GLY A 34 -23.80 -20.95 16.83
CA GLY A 34 -23.00 -19.87 16.27
C GLY A 34 -23.77 -18.55 16.26
N ALA A 35 -23.08 -17.44 16.26
CA ALA A 35 -23.69 -16.11 16.12
C ALA A 35 -24.49 -16.03 14.83
N GLY A 36 -25.79 -15.72 14.94
CA GLY A 36 -26.63 -15.40 13.80
C GLY A 36 -26.20 -14.08 13.18
N GLY A 37 -26.24 -13.97 11.87
CA GLY A 37 -25.92 -12.72 11.18
C GLY A 37 -25.78 -12.94 9.67
N ARG A 38 -25.81 -11.86 8.92
CA ARG A 38 -25.48 -11.92 7.48
C ARG A 38 -23.97 -12.09 7.35
N PRO A 39 -23.47 -13.03 6.51
CA PRO A 39 -22.05 -13.13 6.24
C PRO A 39 -21.55 -11.79 5.68
N PHE A 40 -20.44 -11.31 6.23
CA PHE A 40 -19.78 -10.12 5.71
C PHE A 40 -19.22 -10.45 4.32
N THR A 41 -19.59 -9.65 3.34
CA THR A 41 -18.99 -9.70 2.00
C THR A 41 -18.27 -8.39 1.79
N GLU A 42 -16.96 -8.46 1.60
CA GLU A 42 -16.16 -7.28 1.30
C GLU A 42 -16.52 -6.74 -0.10
N PRO A 43 -16.87 -5.44 -0.23
CA PRO A 43 -17.08 -4.86 -1.54
C PRO A 43 -15.78 -4.81 -2.33
N THR A 44 -15.85 -5.02 -3.64
CA THR A 44 -14.72 -4.92 -4.55
C THR A 44 -14.10 -3.52 -4.44
N PRO A 45 -12.81 -3.40 -4.10
CA PRO A 45 -12.13 -2.12 -4.10
C PRO A 45 -12.04 -1.55 -5.52
N TYR A 46 -12.14 -0.24 -5.64
CA TYR A 46 -12.04 0.42 -6.94
C TYR A 46 -10.65 0.22 -7.57
N GLY A 47 -10.64 -0.19 -8.85
CA GLY A 47 -9.40 -0.41 -9.62
C GLY A 47 -8.58 -1.62 -9.16
N MET A 48 -9.21 -2.58 -8.46
CA MET A 48 -8.56 -3.79 -8.02
C MET A 48 -9.29 -5.04 -8.49
N THR A 49 -8.54 -6.08 -8.77
CA THR A 49 -9.06 -7.41 -9.07
C THR A 49 -8.78 -8.38 -7.92
N LEU A 50 -9.63 -9.40 -7.78
CA LEU A 50 -9.47 -10.45 -6.76
C LEU A 50 -8.58 -11.56 -7.28
N ILE A 51 -7.44 -11.72 -6.67
CA ILE A 51 -6.58 -12.89 -6.85
C ILE A 51 -7.02 -13.95 -5.85
N LYS A 52 -7.52 -15.07 -6.37
CA LYS A 52 -7.98 -16.17 -5.53
C LYS A 52 -6.78 -16.87 -4.89
N ARG A 53 -6.98 -17.41 -3.68
CA ARG A 53 -5.95 -18.25 -3.04
C ARG A 53 -5.56 -19.43 -3.91
N GLY A 54 -4.30 -19.80 -3.83
CA GLY A 54 -3.80 -20.94 -4.61
C GLY A 54 -2.41 -21.37 -4.23
N HIS A 55 -1.87 -22.23 -5.07
CA HIS A 55 -0.57 -22.85 -4.93
C HIS A 55 0.28 -22.53 -6.15
N LEU A 56 1.57 -22.34 -5.93
CA LEU A 56 2.55 -21.98 -6.97
C LEU A 56 3.89 -22.67 -6.68
N LYS A 57 4.56 -23.14 -7.71
CA LYS A 57 6.01 -23.34 -7.69
C LYS A 57 6.69 -22.00 -8.00
N MET A 58 7.12 -21.31 -6.96
CA MET A 58 7.81 -20.02 -7.06
C MET A 58 9.25 -20.24 -7.51
N GLY A 59 9.73 -19.40 -8.45
CA GLY A 59 11.09 -19.45 -8.96
C GLY A 59 11.17 -19.99 -10.39
N ILE A 60 12.40 -20.17 -10.90
CA ILE A 60 12.68 -20.63 -12.26
C ILE A 60 13.11 -22.11 -12.22
N GLU A 61 12.28 -22.98 -12.81
CA GLU A 61 12.52 -24.44 -12.80
C GLU A 61 13.59 -24.86 -13.81
N LYS A 62 13.80 -24.10 -14.87
CA LYS A 62 14.79 -24.40 -15.93
C LYS A 62 16.08 -23.60 -15.70
N GLU A 63 17.22 -24.23 -15.95
CA GLU A 63 18.48 -23.52 -16.03
C GLU A 63 18.37 -22.35 -17.01
N ASP A 64 18.61 -21.14 -16.50
CA ASP A 64 18.80 -19.99 -17.36
C ASP A 64 20.20 -20.11 -17.96
N SER A 65 20.26 -20.56 -19.21
CA SER A 65 21.50 -20.78 -19.95
C SER A 65 22.34 -19.51 -20.14
N LEU A 66 21.72 -18.31 -19.96
CA LEU A 66 22.40 -17.02 -20.10
C LEU A 66 23.22 -16.61 -18.87
N TRP A 67 22.83 -17.04 -17.66
CA TRP A 67 23.43 -16.55 -16.41
C TRP A 67 23.89 -17.65 -15.45
N GLY A 68 23.63 -18.93 -15.75
CA GLY A 68 24.05 -20.04 -14.91
C GLY A 68 23.50 -20.01 -13.47
N ARG A 69 22.50 -19.19 -13.18
CA ARG A 69 21.88 -19.06 -11.86
C ARG A 69 20.58 -19.86 -11.84
N GLN A 70 20.61 -20.97 -11.16
CA GLN A 70 19.38 -21.64 -10.74
C GLN A 70 18.75 -20.80 -9.64
N THR A 71 17.54 -20.29 -9.88
CA THR A 71 16.74 -19.72 -8.79
C THR A 71 16.12 -20.90 -8.06
N PRO A 72 16.28 -21.03 -6.73
CA PRO A 72 15.67 -22.11 -6.00
C PRO A 72 14.16 -22.14 -6.24
N VAL A 73 13.64 -23.31 -6.57
CA VAL A 73 12.20 -23.51 -6.75
C VAL A 73 11.59 -24.00 -5.45
N LYS A 74 10.50 -23.39 -5.03
CA LYS A 74 9.78 -23.73 -3.81
C LYS A 74 8.29 -23.80 -4.05
N ASP A 75 7.67 -24.89 -3.57
CA ASP A 75 6.21 -24.98 -3.52
C ASP A 75 5.67 -24.11 -2.40
N ILE A 76 4.76 -23.21 -2.74
CA ILE A 76 4.17 -22.25 -1.81
C ILE A 76 2.65 -22.17 -1.97
N SER A 77 2.00 -21.78 -0.89
CA SER A 77 0.56 -21.45 -0.88
C SER A 77 0.38 -19.97 -0.53
N VAL A 78 -0.47 -19.31 -1.30
CA VAL A 78 -0.78 -17.89 -1.14
C VAL A 78 -2.28 -17.73 -0.86
N GLU A 79 -2.64 -16.98 0.19
CA GLU A 79 -4.04 -16.63 0.50
C GLU A 79 -4.57 -15.63 -0.54
N GLY A 80 -5.91 -15.52 -0.65
CA GLY A 80 -6.55 -14.57 -1.56
C GLY A 80 -6.33 -13.12 -1.14
N PHE A 81 -6.19 -12.24 -2.13
CA PHE A 81 -5.98 -10.81 -1.93
C PHE A 81 -6.52 -9.99 -3.11
N TRP A 82 -6.78 -8.72 -2.86
CA TRP A 82 -7.04 -7.71 -3.89
C TRP A 82 -5.72 -7.12 -4.38
N MET A 83 -5.57 -6.93 -5.68
CA MET A 83 -4.41 -6.31 -6.31
C MET A 83 -4.84 -5.24 -7.30
N ASP A 84 -4.16 -4.09 -7.33
CA ASP A 84 -4.41 -3.06 -8.33
C ASP A 84 -4.23 -3.64 -9.74
N GLU A 85 -5.19 -3.34 -10.61
CA GLU A 85 -5.19 -3.83 -11.99
C GLU A 85 -3.98 -3.34 -12.78
N THR A 86 -3.51 -2.13 -12.48
CA THR A 86 -2.35 -1.49 -13.12
C THR A 86 -1.34 -1.02 -12.07
N GLU A 87 -0.18 -0.56 -12.51
CA GLU A 87 0.74 0.21 -11.68
C GLU A 87 0.07 1.52 -11.22
N ILE A 88 0.54 2.09 -10.11
CA ILE A 88 0.07 3.41 -9.63
C ILE A 88 0.54 4.49 -10.61
N THR A 89 -0.41 5.29 -11.09
CA THR A 89 -0.14 6.33 -12.09
C THR A 89 0.32 7.64 -11.45
N ASN A 90 0.95 8.51 -12.25
CA ASN A 90 1.31 9.87 -11.84
C ASN A 90 0.10 10.65 -11.30
N SER A 91 -1.08 10.53 -11.93
CA SER A 91 -2.29 11.21 -11.48
C SER A 91 -2.77 10.71 -10.12
N GLN A 92 -2.70 9.40 -9.86
CA GLN A 92 -3.03 8.82 -8.56
C GLN A 92 -2.04 9.24 -7.47
N TYR A 93 -0.75 9.22 -7.79
CA TYR A 93 0.27 9.63 -6.82
C TYR A 93 0.20 11.13 -6.52
N ARG A 94 -0.13 11.98 -7.50
CA ARG A 94 -0.36 13.42 -7.26
C ARG A 94 -1.53 13.71 -6.33
N GLN A 95 -2.54 12.83 -6.23
CA GLN A 95 -3.57 12.97 -5.20
C GLN A 95 -2.98 12.89 -3.80
N PHE A 96 -2.02 12.01 -3.58
CA PHE A 96 -1.30 11.91 -2.32
C PHE A 96 -0.48 13.18 -2.03
N VAL A 97 0.29 13.65 -3.00
CA VAL A 97 1.07 14.89 -2.87
C VAL A 97 0.15 16.08 -2.58
N ASN A 98 -0.96 16.21 -3.30
CA ASN A 98 -1.94 17.26 -3.07
C ASN A 98 -2.58 17.17 -1.68
N TYR A 99 -2.86 15.95 -1.18
CA TYR A 99 -3.38 15.76 0.17
C TYR A 99 -2.38 16.27 1.23
N VAL A 100 -1.10 15.96 1.08
CA VAL A 100 -0.05 16.43 2.00
C VAL A 100 0.10 17.95 1.93
N ARG A 101 0.16 18.52 0.72
CA ARG A 101 0.15 19.97 0.52
C ARG A 101 -1.03 20.63 1.24
N ASP A 102 -2.23 20.13 1.02
CA ASP A 102 -3.45 20.69 1.61
C ASP A 102 -3.51 20.50 3.13
N SER A 103 -2.84 19.46 3.67
CA SER A 103 -2.65 19.28 5.11
C SER A 103 -1.78 20.40 5.69
N ILE A 104 -0.63 20.66 5.07
CA ILE A 104 0.31 21.70 5.50
C ILE A 104 -0.35 23.08 5.44
N ILE A 105 -1.08 23.37 4.37
CA ILE A 105 -1.82 24.63 4.25
C ILE A 105 -2.83 24.79 5.39
N ARG A 106 -3.59 23.74 5.73
CA ARG A 106 -4.56 23.78 6.84
C ARG A 106 -3.91 23.97 8.20
N GLU A 107 -2.78 23.31 8.42
CA GLU A 107 -1.99 23.50 9.65
C GLU A 107 -1.55 24.95 9.81
N ARG A 108 -1.05 25.58 8.72
CA ARG A 108 -0.62 26.96 8.72
C ARG A 108 -1.78 27.96 8.86
N LEU A 109 -2.91 27.71 8.19
CA LEU A 109 -4.10 28.54 8.35
C LEU A 109 -4.63 28.53 9.79
N ALA A 110 -4.41 27.46 10.54
CA ALA A 110 -4.77 27.37 11.96
C ALA A 110 -3.69 27.94 12.89
N ASP A 111 -2.49 28.26 12.37
CA ASP A 111 -1.39 28.79 13.16
C ASP A 111 -1.58 30.30 13.40
N PRO A 112 -1.45 30.78 14.64
CA PRO A 112 -1.51 32.22 14.95
C PRO A 112 -0.55 33.10 14.13
N ALA A 113 0.60 32.55 13.68
CA ALA A 113 1.54 33.25 12.80
C ALA A 113 0.97 33.63 11.43
N TYR A 114 -0.13 32.97 11.01
CA TYR A 114 -0.84 33.19 9.76
C TYR A 114 -2.32 33.58 9.94
N GLY A 115 -2.64 34.25 11.06
CA GLY A 115 -3.99 34.71 11.33
C GLY A 115 -4.85 33.81 12.24
N GLY A 116 -4.42 32.56 12.51
CA GLY A 116 -4.96 31.73 13.58
C GLY A 116 -6.42 31.29 13.43
N ASP A 117 -6.85 30.87 12.22
CA ASP A 117 -8.20 30.35 12.04
C ASP A 117 -8.34 28.92 12.59
N GLU A 118 -8.65 28.80 13.87
CA GLU A 118 -8.82 27.53 14.58
C GLU A 118 -9.85 26.60 13.95
N THR A 119 -10.74 27.10 13.09
CA THR A 119 -11.75 26.25 12.45
C THR A 119 -11.17 25.24 11.45
N TYR A 120 -9.88 25.37 11.08
CA TYR A 120 -9.14 24.37 10.28
C TYR A 120 -8.66 23.18 11.11
N LYS A 121 -8.72 23.26 12.45
CA LYS A 121 -8.49 22.14 13.38
C LYS A 121 -9.77 21.78 14.12
N ILE A 122 -9.87 20.54 14.54
CA ILE A 122 -10.93 20.02 15.40
C ILE A 122 -10.24 19.52 16.66
N GLU A 123 -10.52 20.15 17.78
CA GLU A 123 -9.97 19.83 19.10
C GLU A 123 -11.04 19.35 20.08
N GLU A 124 -12.32 19.57 19.73
CA GLU A 124 -13.49 19.12 20.48
C GLU A 124 -14.45 18.35 19.57
N ASP A 125 -15.15 17.42 20.16
CA ASP A 125 -16.23 16.71 19.48
C ASP A 125 -17.52 17.56 19.43
N LYS A 126 -18.60 16.97 18.87
CA LYS A 126 -19.90 17.66 18.78
C LYS A 126 -20.55 17.96 20.14
N ASN A 127 -20.09 17.32 21.21
CA ASN A 127 -20.59 17.48 22.57
C ASN A 127 -19.71 18.46 23.39
N GLY A 128 -18.60 18.95 22.80
CA GLY A 128 -17.62 19.77 23.51
C GLY A 128 -16.58 18.95 24.30
N ASP A 129 -16.53 17.65 24.10
CA ASP A 129 -15.50 16.81 24.73
C ASP A 129 -14.17 16.94 23.97
N PRO A 130 -13.03 17.08 24.65
CA PRO A 130 -11.74 17.20 24.01
C PRO A 130 -11.36 15.92 23.26
N VAL A 131 -10.96 16.08 21.99
CA VAL A 131 -10.48 15.00 21.15
C VAL A 131 -9.02 15.23 20.75
N LYS A 132 -8.33 14.18 20.30
CA LYS A 132 -6.99 14.35 19.73
C LYS A 132 -7.08 15.34 18.56
N PRO A 133 -6.34 16.45 18.60
CA PRO A 133 -6.38 17.47 17.55
C PRO A 133 -6.16 16.87 16.15
N HIS A 134 -7.01 17.22 15.22
CA HIS A 134 -6.90 16.78 13.83
C HIS A 134 -7.46 17.82 12.86
N LEU A 135 -7.02 17.74 11.60
CA LEU A 135 -7.39 18.71 10.57
C LEU A 135 -8.86 18.58 10.15
N ASN A 136 -9.51 19.72 9.99
CA ASN A 136 -10.88 19.82 9.49
C ASN A 136 -10.90 19.81 7.96
N TRP A 137 -11.07 18.60 7.38
CA TRP A 137 -11.18 18.43 5.94
C TRP A 137 -12.52 18.88 5.34
N LYS A 138 -13.54 19.12 6.16
CA LYS A 138 -14.85 19.61 5.69
C LYS A 138 -14.80 21.09 5.35
N LYS A 139 -13.90 21.83 5.99
CA LYS A 139 -13.68 23.25 5.65
C LYS A 139 -12.87 23.34 4.35
N ALA A 140 -13.42 24.00 3.36
CA ALA A 140 -12.72 24.26 2.09
C ALA A 140 -11.58 25.26 2.30
N LEU A 141 -10.52 25.15 1.51
CA LEU A 141 -9.49 26.18 1.45
C LEU A 141 -10.08 27.48 0.88
N PRO A 142 -9.61 28.67 1.30
CA PRO A 142 -10.18 29.93 0.89
C PRO A 142 -9.97 30.18 -0.61
N ARG A 143 -11.07 30.54 -1.30
CA ARG A 143 -11.03 30.86 -2.74
C ARG A 143 -10.57 32.29 -3.01
N LYS A 144 -10.77 33.18 -2.06
CA LYS A 144 -10.34 34.56 -2.08
C LYS A 144 -9.63 34.84 -0.74
N PRO A 145 -8.36 34.42 -0.64
CA PRO A 145 -7.62 34.51 0.61
C PRO A 145 -7.36 36.02 0.93
N ASN A 146 -7.41 36.33 2.22
CA ASN A 146 -6.87 37.59 2.74
C ASN A 146 -5.31 37.52 2.71
N GLU A 147 -4.63 38.54 3.18
CA GLU A 147 -3.17 38.65 3.12
C GLU A 147 -2.46 37.53 3.93
N ASP A 148 -2.96 37.24 5.14
CA ASP A 148 -2.41 36.17 6.00
C ASP A 148 -2.68 34.80 5.46
N GLU A 149 -3.92 34.53 4.98
CA GLU A 149 -4.28 33.27 4.33
C GLU A 149 -3.48 33.04 3.04
N LEU A 150 -3.26 34.12 2.26
CA LEU A 150 -2.43 34.04 1.05
C LEU A 150 -1.00 33.64 1.41
N ARG A 151 -0.42 34.28 2.45
CA ARG A 151 0.91 33.96 2.94
C ARG A 151 1.00 32.48 3.40
N ALA A 152 -0.03 31.96 4.09
CA ALA A 152 -0.12 30.55 4.47
C ALA A 152 -0.13 29.63 3.25
N ILE A 153 -0.95 29.96 2.23
CA ILE A 153 -1.06 29.14 1.01
C ILE A 153 0.24 29.21 0.19
N GLU A 154 0.86 30.40 0.09
CA GLU A 154 2.07 30.58 -0.72
C GLU A 154 3.30 29.95 -0.10
N SER A 155 3.32 29.78 1.19
CA SER A 155 4.46 29.23 1.93
C SER A 155 4.83 27.78 1.57
N VAL A 156 3.93 27.00 0.92
CA VAL A 156 4.23 25.66 0.42
C VAL A 156 4.79 25.64 -1.00
N TYR A 157 4.98 26.82 -1.58
CA TYR A 157 5.53 26.95 -2.92
C TYR A 157 6.88 27.67 -2.88
N THR A 158 7.71 27.37 -3.85
CA THR A 158 8.95 28.08 -4.13
C THR A 158 8.93 28.62 -5.56
N THR A 159 9.77 29.59 -5.85
CA THR A 159 9.90 30.16 -7.20
C THR A 159 11.17 29.63 -7.84
N ASN A 160 11.05 29.09 -9.03
CA ASN A 160 12.21 28.68 -9.79
C ASN A 160 13.10 29.89 -10.09
N PRO A 161 14.37 29.91 -9.66
CA PRO A 161 15.23 31.07 -9.78
C PRO A 161 15.58 31.43 -11.23
N VAL A 162 15.38 30.49 -12.19
CA VAL A 162 15.71 30.68 -13.59
C VAL A 162 14.47 31.08 -14.40
N THR A 163 13.35 30.37 -14.23
CA THR A 163 12.14 30.59 -15.02
C THR A 163 11.16 31.56 -14.36
N GLY A 164 11.30 31.84 -13.07
CA GLY A 164 10.35 32.62 -12.30
C GLY A 164 9.01 31.90 -12.03
N GLU A 165 8.87 30.65 -12.44
CA GLU A 165 7.65 29.86 -12.26
C GLU A 165 7.49 29.43 -10.80
N LYS A 166 6.26 29.53 -10.33
CA LYS A 166 5.86 29.04 -9.01
C LYS A 166 5.72 27.51 -9.05
N MET A 167 6.46 26.83 -8.21
CA MET A 167 6.45 25.38 -8.11
C MET A 167 6.27 24.92 -6.67
N LEU A 168 5.71 23.73 -6.48
CA LEU A 168 5.57 23.14 -5.15
C LEU A 168 6.95 22.93 -4.53
N ASP A 169 7.11 23.31 -3.27
CA ASP A 169 8.34 23.06 -2.52
C ASP A 169 8.39 21.58 -2.09
N ALA A 170 9.14 20.79 -2.85
CA ALA A 170 9.29 19.35 -2.63
C ALA A 170 9.84 19.03 -1.24
N ALA A 171 10.72 19.90 -0.67
CA ALA A 171 11.34 19.64 0.62
C ALA A 171 10.32 19.65 1.79
N GLN A 172 9.21 20.33 1.63
CA GLN A 172 8.16 20.42 2.65
C GLN A 172 7.15 19.26 2.58
N MET A 173 7.13 18.46 1.52
CA MET A 173 6.13 17.41 1.31
C MET A 173 6.43 16.19 2.18
N ASN A 174 6.34 16.37 3.50
CA ASN A 174 6.60 15.34 4.49
C ASN A 174 5.28 14.75 4.99
N TYR A 175 5.16 13.43 4.93
CA TYR A 175 4.00 12.69 5.42
C TYR A 175 4.36 11.82 6.61
N ARG A 176 3.64 12.01 7.72
CA ARG A 176 3.76 11.21 8.93
C ARG A 176 2.68 10.15 8.96
N TYR A 177 3.06 8.89 9.21
CA TYR A 177 2.13 7.80 9.42
C TYR A 177 2.62 6.83 10.49
N GLU A 178 1.70 6.05 11.03
CA GLU A 178 1.96 5.11 12.10
C GLU A 178 1.57 3.70 11.66
N VAL A 179 2.40 2.72 11.98
CA VAL A 179 2.16 1.30 11.66
C VAL A 179 2.28 0.48 12.93
N TYR A 180 1.23 -0.27 13.26
CA TYR A 180 1.27 -1.22 14.36
C TYR A 180 1.92 -2.52 13.91
N ASP A 181 2.99 -2.92 14.59
CA ASP A 181 3.71 -4.17 14.29
C ASP A 181 3.05 -5.37 14.96
N TYR A 182 2.01 -5.89 14.32
CA TYR A 182 1.30 -7.09 14.78
C TYR A 182 2.20 -8.32 14.84
N THR A 183 3.22 -8.41 14.01
CA THR A 183 4.11 -9.58 13.94
C THR A 183 4.96 -9.66 15.19
N THR A 184 5.61 -8.57 15.55
CA THR A 184 6.40 -8.49 16.78
C THR A 184 5.51 -8.61 18.02
N ALA A 185 4.36 -7.93 18.04
CA ALA A 185 3.41 -7.99 19.14
C ALA A 185 2.86 -9.42 19.40
N ALA A 186 2.81 -10.27 18.37
CA ALA A 186 2.35 -11.66 18.49
C ALA A 186 3.40 -12.62 19.05
N LEU A 187 4.67 -12.22 19.14
CA LEU A 187 5.71 -13.08 19.69
C LEU A 187 5.48 -13.36 21.17
N ARG A 188 5.70 -14.63 21.58
CA ARG A 188 5.47 -15.06 22.96
C ARG A 188 6.17 -14.18 24.01
N LYS A 189 7.40 -13.77 23.76
CA LYS A 189 8.19 -12.91 24.65
C LYS A 189 7.60 -11.53 24.89
N TYR A 190 6.71 -11.06 23.99
CA TYR A 190 6.06 -9.75 24.08
C TYR A 190 4.56 -9.83 24.42
N ARG A 191 4.07 -11.02 24.72
CA ARG A 191 2.64 -11.23 24.99
C ARG A 191 2.25 -10.58 26.32
N ILE A 192 1.28 -9.68 26.27
CA ILE A 192 0.74 -8.97 27.44
C ILE A 192 -0.47 -9.76 27.95
N ASN A 193 -0.55 -9.94 29.28
CA ASN A 193 -1.71 -10.54 29.92
C ASN A 193 -2.95 -9.62 29.76
N PRO A 194 -4.04 -10.07 29.15
CA PRO A 194 -5.20 -9.23 28.88
C PRO A 194 -5.96 -8.82 30.17
N GLN A 195 -5.83 -9.55 31.30
CA GLN A 195 -6.53 -9.26 32.54
C GLN A 195 -5.87 -8.12 33.32
N ASP A 196 -4.57 -8.14 33.47
CA ASP A 196 -3.81 -7.18 34.27
C ASP A 196 -2.91 -6.25 33.44
N ARG A 197 -2.85 -6.49 32.14
CA ARG A 197 -1.98 -5.79 31.18
C ARG A 197 -0.49 -5.92 31.46
N ASN A 198 -0.10 -6.83 32.30
CA ASN A 198 1.29 -7.21 32.49
C ASN A 198 1.70 -8.25 31.44
N LEU A 199 3.00 -8.47 31.35
CA LEU A 199 3.53 -9.54 30.51
C LEU A 199 3.01 -10.89 30.97
N ASN A 200 2.67 -11.76 30.02
CA ASN A 200 2.21 -13.10 30.33
C ASN A 200 3.40 -13.95 30.81
N THR A 201 3.45 -14.18 32.12
CA THR A 201 4.52 -14.91 32.80
C THR A 201 4.50 -16.42 32.56
N ASP A 202 3.48 -16.99 31.89
CA ASP A 202 3.41 -18.42 31.53
C ASP A 202 4.47 -18.83 30.49
N VAL A 203 5.11 -17.87 29.87
CA VAL A 203 6.29 -18.10 29.05
C VAL A 203 7.50 -18.05 29.97
N THR A 204 8.38 -19.03 29.89
CA THR A 204 9.67 -19.20 30.61
C THR A 204 10.65 -18.04 30.39
N VAL A 205 10.19 -16.83 30.52
CA VAL A 205 11.00 -15.62 30.62
C VAL A 205 11.13 -15.34 32.11
N ASN A 206 12.35 -15.14 32.58
CA ASN A 206 12.58 -14.77 33.97
C ASN A 206 11.65 -13.61 34.32
N PRO A 207 10.69 -13.76 35.29
CA PRO A 207 9.71 -12.72 35.60
C PRO A 207 10.35 -11.44 36.14
N ASP A 208 11.61 -11.51 36.61
CA ASP A 208 12.39 -10.38 37.09
C ASP A 208 13.19 -9.67 35.95
N GLN A 209 13.09 -10.18 34.73
CA GLN A 209 13.81 -9.59 33.62
C GLN A 209 12.91 -8.66 32.82
N GLU A 210 13.27 -7.38 32.76
CA GLU A 210 12.65 -6.39 31.89
C GLU A 210 12.67 -6.84 30.43
N VAL A 211 11.49 -6.83 29.78
CA VAL A 211 11.38 -7.14 28.35
C VAL A 211 11.57 -5.87 27.55
N TRP A 212 12.59 -5.84 26.73
CA TRP A 212 12.91 -4.71 25.85
C TRP A 212 12.37 -4.92 24.45
N ILE A 213 11.91 -3.84 23.84
CA ILE A 213 11.43 -3.78 22.46
C ILE A 213 12.17 -2.73 21.67
N SER A 214 12.50 -3.07 20.44
CA SER A 214 12.99 -2.11 19.45
C SER A 214 11.81 -1.49 18.72
N LYS A 215 11.75 -0.16 18.66
CA LYS A 215 10.67 0.62 18.06
C LYS A 215 11.24 1.65 17.10
N ASP A 216 10.71 1.67 15.88
CA ASP A 216 11.04 2.71 14.92
C ASP A 216 10.27 4.00 15.25
N THR A 217 11.00 5.09 15.29
CA THR A 217 10.43 6.44 15.50
C THR A 217 11.07 7.45 14.58
N ALA A 218 10.30 8.44 14.20
CA ALA A 218 10.78 9.56 13.39
C ALA A 218 10.21 10.89 13.90
N TYR A 219 11.00 11.93 13.79
CA TYR A 219 10.62 13.31 14.09
C TYR A 219 11.32 14.27 13.13
N ILE A 220 10.84 15.50 13.09
CA ILE A 220 11.46 16.60 12.33
C ILE A 220 12.23 17.46 13.35
N ASP A 221 13.52 17.70 13.10
CA ASP A 221 14.36 18.51 13.96
C ASP A 221 14.12 20.04 13.73
N GLU A 222 14.82 20.88 14.50
CA GLU A 222 14.67 22.34 14.42
C GLU A 222 15.10 22.90 13.06
N GLU A 223 15.98 22.19 12.34
CA GLU A 223 16.42 22.54 10.99
C GLU A 223 15.51 22.00 9.88
N GLY A 224 14.41 21.35 10.24
CA GLY A 224 13.44 20.78 9.30
C GLY A 224 13.85 19.44 8.67
N ARG A 225 14.89 18.77 9.20
CA ARG A 225 15.37 17.48 8.69
C ARG A 225 14.60 16.32 9.33
N ILE A 226 14.29 15.32 8.56
CA ILE A 226 13.69 14.09 9.06
C ILE A 226 14.77 13.24 9.74
N ILE A 227 14.59 13.00 11.03
CA ILE A 227 15.42 12.11 11.84
C ILE A 227 14.65 10.83 12.08
N SER A 228 15.14 9.72 11.53
CA SER A 228 14.58 8.38 11.75
C SER A 228 15.57 7.57 12.58
N GLN A 229 15.07 6.92 13.62
CA GLN A 229 15.89 6.11 14.52
C GLN A 229 15.10 4.93 15.08
N THR A 230 15.80 3.84 15.36
CA THR A 230 15.25 2.73 16.12
C THR A 230 15.66 2.90 17.57
N ILE A 231 14.70 3.01 18.48
CA ILE A 231 14.93 3.14 19.92
C ILE A 231 14.64 1.82 20.61
N GLU A 232 15.45 1.48 21.61
CA GLU A 232 15.17 0.37 22.51
C GLU A 232 14.57 0.93 23.79
N ARG A 233 13.47 0.31 24.26
CA ARG A 233 12.80 0.71 25.49
C ARG A 233 12.15 -0.49 26.19
N PRO A 234 11.93 -0.43 27.50
CA PRO A 234 11.15 -1.43 28.20
C PRO A 234 9.70 -1.48 27.67
N LEU A 235 9.16 -2.68 27.50
CA LEU A 235 7.79 -2.89 27.07
C LEU A 235 6.84 -2.52 28.19
N SER A 236 6.03 -1.48 28.01
CA SER A 236 5.06 -0.98 28.99
C SER A 236 3.60 -1.18 28.57
N GLY A 237 3.34 -1.40 27.28
CA GLY A 237 1.99 -1.60 26.79
C GLY A 237 1.87 -1.81 25.29
N PRO A 238 0.65 -1.99 24.77
CA PRO A 238 0.40 -2.24 23.36
C PRO A 238 0.90 -1.13 22.43
N TRP A 239 1.00 0.10 22.93
CA TRP A 239 1.45 1.26 22.16
C TRP A 239 2.94 1.24 21.80
N ASP A 240 3.72 0.37 22.47
CA ASP A 240 5.14 0.24 22.18
C ASP A 240 5.40 -0.45 20.84
N PHE A 241 4.39 -1.15 20.28
CA PHE A 241 4.44 -1.75 18.94
C PHE A 241 3.98 -0.81 17.82
N LEU A 242 3.70 0.46 18.14
CA LEU A 242 3.31 1.45 17.15
C LEU A 242 4.53 2.20 16.63
N ASN A 243 5.02 1.81 15.47
CA ASN A 243 6.13 2.46 14.79
C ASN A 243 5.67 3.74 14.08
N THR A 244 6.50 4.77 14.13
CA THR A 244 6.21 6.09 13.52
C THR A 244 7.23 6.37 12.41
N TYR A 245 6.73 6.70 11.24
CA TYR A 245 7.53 7.06 10.07
C TYR A 245 7.17 8.46 9.59
N ILE A 246 8.18 9.20 9.16
CA ILE A 246 8.02 10.47 8.43
C ILE A 246 8.82 10.33 7.13
N VAL A 247 8.16 10.53 6.01
CA VAL A 247 8.75 10.34 4.68
C VAL A 247 8.46 11.58 3.85
N ASN A 248 9.50 12.14 3.22
CA ASN A 248 9.28 13.09 2.14
C ASN A 248 8.72 12.34 0.94
N ILE A 249 7.53 12.74 0.49
CA ILE A 249 6.75 11.95 -0.47
C ILE A 249 6.83 12.46 -1.91
N TYR A 250 7.56 13.54 -2.15
CA TYR A 250 7.71 14.05 -3.51
C TYR A 250 8.63 13.14 -4.31
N PRO A 251 8.24 12.65 -5.51
CA PRO A 251 9.10 11.79 -6.32
C PRO A 251 10.39 12.50 -6.71
N ASP A 252 11.49 11.78 -6.67
CA ASP A 252 12.76 12.31 -7.15
C ASP A 252 12.84 12.22 -8.68
N THR A 253 12.55 13.33 -9.33
CA THR A 253 12.58 13.40 -10.80
C THR A 253 13.98 13.42 -11.39
N THR A 254 15.02 13.66 -10.57
CA THR A 254 16.42 13.63 -11.02
C THR A 254 16.88 12.23 -11.44
N CYS A 255 16.13 11.19 -11.04
CA CYS A 255 16.40 9.81 -11.44
C CYS A 255 16.50 9.63 -12.97
N TRP A 256 15.78 10.43 -13.77
CA TRP A 256 15.84 10.38 -15.23
C TRP A 256 17.23 10.73 -15.80
N VAL A 257 17.96 11.59 -15.13
CA VAL A 257 19.35 11.94 -15.48
C VAL A 257 20.34 11.02 -14.78
N ASN A 258 20.10 10.68 -13.51
CA ASN A 258 21.03 9.89 -12.72
C ASN A 258 21.14 8.43 -13.20
N ASP A 259 20.04 7.83 -13.65
CA ASP A 259 20.03 6.44 -14.15
C ASP A 259 20.66 6.32 -15.55
N PHE A 260 20.68 7.40 -16.32
CA PHE A 260 21.22 7.45 -17.67
C PHE A 260 22.20 8.63 -17.83
N PRO A 261 23.39 8.56 -17.22
CA PRO A 261 24.40 9.60 -17.34
C PRO A 261 24.76 9.87 -18.81
N ASN A 262 24.88 11.14 -19.16
CA ASN A 262 25.16 11.60 -20.54
C ASN A 262 24.02 11.36 -21.56
N ALA A 263 22.81 11.06 -21.12
CA ALA A 263 21.61 11.09 -21.95
C ALA A 263 20.88 12.43 -21.76
N ASP A 264 20.30 12.95 -22.83
CA ASP A 264 19.47 14.17 -22.81
C ASP A 264 18.05 13.86 -22.31
N ASN A 265 17.94 13.63 -21.01
CA ASN A 265 16.68 13.30 -20.34
C ASN A 265 16.11 14.46 -19.48
N GLU A 266 16.60 15.68 -19.67
CA GLU A 266 16.14 16.86 -18.90
C GLU A 266 14.63 17.07 -19.05
N THR A 267 14.07 16.84 -20.22
CA THR A 267 12.63 16.97 -20.46
C THR A 267 11.82 16.03 -19.58
N TYR A 268 12.23 14.79 -19.42
CA TYR A 268 11.54 13.83 -18.54
C TYR A 268 11.73 14.21 -17.07
N MET A 269 12.93 14.63 -16.67
CA MET A 269 13.19 15.12 -15.32
C MET A 269 12.24 16.27 -14.94
N ARG A 270 11.99 17.20 -15.87
CA ARG A 270 11.15 18.37 -15.59
C ARG A 270 9.65 18.10 -15.70
N LEU A 271 9.22 17.25 -16.62
CA LEU A 271 7.83 17.18 -17.04
C LEU A 271 7.13 15.86 -16.71
N TYR A 272 7.84 14.75 -16.55
CA TYR A 272 7.21 13.44 -16.44
C TYR A 272 6.21 13.35 -15.29
N PHE A 273 6.53 13.88 -14.12
CA PHE A 273 5.64 13.80 -12.97
C PHE A 273 4.53 14.86 -13.00
N CYS A 274 4.80 16.06 -13.47
CA CYS A 274 3.88 17.20 -13.32
C CYS A 274 2.99 17.45 -14.55
N ASN A 275 3.42 17.08 -15.75
CA ASN A 275 2.68 17.37 -16.98
C ASN A 275 1.47 16.44 -17.15
N PRO A 276 0.27 16.99 -17.46
CA PRO A 276 -0.94 16.20 -17.68
C PRO A 276 -0.83 15.13 -18.79
N ALA A 277 0.08 15.28 -19.75
CA ALA A 277 0.32 14.28 -20.78
C ALA A 277 0.75 12.92 -20.21
N TYR A 278 1.38 12.91 -19.02
CA TYR A 278 1.84 11.71 -18.34
C TYR A 278 0.91 11.29 -17.19
N ASN A 279 -0.35 11.76 -17.16
CA ASN A 279 -1.31 11.41 -16.10
C ASN A 279 -1.49 9.91 -15.91
N ASP A 280 -1.63 9.19 -17.01
CA ASP A 280 -1.91 7.76 -17.07
C ASP A 280 -0.64 6.89 -17.19
N TYR A 281 0.53 7.48 -17.05
CA TYR A 281 1.80 6.77 -16.99
C TYR A 281 2.13 6.37 -15.56
N PRO A 282 2.88 5.27 -15.34
CA PRO A 282 3.24 4.83 -13.99
C PRO A 282 4.09 5.88 -13.28
N VAL A 283 3.90 6.06 -12.00
CA VAL A 283 4.79 6.89 -11.21
C VAL A 283 6.14 6.22 -11.05
N VAL A 284 7.22 6.98 -11.30
CA VAL A 284 8.61 6.56 -11.13
C VAL A 284 9.37 7.58 -10.29
N GLY A 285 10.62 7.30 -9.93
CA GLY A 285 11.38 8.17 -9.04
C GLY A 285 10.90 8.09 -7.60
N VAL A 286 10.24 7.00 -7.23
CA VAL A 286 9.72 6.74 -5.88
C VAL A 286 10.54 5.69 -5.17
N THR A 287 10.91 5.94 -3.93
CA THR A 287 11.59 4.98 -3.06
C THR A 287 10.60 3.95 -2.51
N TRP A 288 11.12 2.87 -1.95
CA TRP A 288 10.31 1.88 -1.26
C TRP A 288 9.56 2.47 -0.05
N GLU A 289 10.21 3.37 0.68
CA GLU A 289 9.58 4.08 1.80
C GLU A 289 8.42 4.96 1.32
N GLN A 290 8.59 5.67 0.21
CA GLN A 290 7.53 6.50 -0.40
C GLN A 290 6.35 5.65 -0.88
N ALA A 291 6.61 4.48 -1.47
CA ALA A 291 5.56 3.55 -1.88
C ALA A 291 4.76 3.01 -0.67
N ASN A 292 5.44 2.68 0.44
CA ASN A 292 4.75 2.31 1.70
C ASN A 292 3.95 3.47 2.30
N ALA A 293 4.49 4.70 2.26
CA ALA A 293 3.78 5.90 2.71
C ALA A 293 2.49 6.13 1.90
N PHE A 294 2.54 5.91 0.57
CA PHE A 294 1.34 5.94 -0.28
C PHE A 294 0.30 4.89 0.15
N CYS A 295 0.71 3.66 0.40
CA CYS A 295 -0.18 2.60 0.88
C CYS A 295 -0.83 2.96 2.22
N ALA A 296 -0.07 3.55 3.15
CA ALA A 296 -0.57 4.02 4.42
C ALA A 296 -1.58 5.16 4.25
N TRP A 297 -1.26 6.16 3.44
CA TRP A 297 -2.17 7.26 3.11
C TRP A 297 -3.47 6.77 2.46
N ARG A 298 -3.38 5.90 1.44
CA ARG A 298 -4.54 5.32 0.76
C ARG A 298 -5.46 4.57 1.73
N THR A 299 -4.84 3.88 2.71
CA THR A 299 -5.57 3.21 3.80
C THR A 299 -6.32 4.22 4.67
N GLU A 300 -5.65 5.24 5.17
CA GLU A 300 -6.27 6.26 6.02
C GLU A 300 -7.37 7.02 5.28
N TYR A 301 -7.13 7.36 4.02
CA TYR A 301 -8.10 8.03 3.17
C TYR A 301 -9.38 7.20 3.00
N LEU A 302 -9.24 5.89 2.75
CA LEU A 302 -10.35 4.95 2.68
C LEU A 302 -11.10 4.85 4.03
N LEU A 303 -10.36 4.65 5.13
CA LEU A 303 -10.94 4.44 6.45
C LEU A 303 -11.76 5.66 6.92
N LYS A 304 -11.32 6.88 6.61
CA LYS A 304 -12.06 8.11 6.90
C LYS A 304 -13.43 8.15 6.19
N GLY A 305 -13.53 7.53 5.01
CA GLY A 305 -14.80 7.45 4.25
C GLY A 305 -15.76 6.37 4.75
N LEU A 306 -15.27 5.35 5.45
CA LEU A 306 -16.06 4.15 5.80
C LEU A 306 -16.74 4.21 7.17
N GLY A 307 -16.38 5.13 8.05
CA GLY A 307 -16.95 5.24 9.40
C GLY A 307 -16.85 3.91 10.17
N ALA A 308 -17.97 3.40 10.69
CA ALA A 308 -17.99 2.17 11.51
C ALA A 308 -17.54 0.90 10.74
N ALA A 309 -17.66 0.88 9.42
CA ALA A 309 -17.21 -0.24 8.59
C ALA A 309 -15.69 -0.33 8.49
N ALA A 310 -14.95 0.72 8.84
CA ALA A 310 -13.50 0.80 8.79
C ALA A 310 -12.81 -0.36 9.55
N ARG A 311 -13.40 -0.83 10.65
CA ARG A 311 -12.86 -1.93 11.48
C ARG A 311 -12.74 -3.27 10.77
N TYR A 312 -13.44 -3.46 9.65
CA TYR A 312 -13.46 -4.73 8.91
C TYR A 312 -12.58 -4.70 7.66
N VAL A 313 -12.03 -3.54 7.31
CA VAL A 313 -11.25 -3.36 6.09
C VAL A 313 -9.76 -3.47 6.40
N GLN A 314 -9.06 -4.29 5.61
CA GLN A 314 -7.62 -4.46 5.72
C GLN A 314 -6.87 -3.28 5.09
N ARG A 315 -5.62 -3.07 5.52
CA ARG A 315 -4.78 -1.99 5.02
C ARG A 315 -4.23 -2.30 3.63
N TYR A 316 -4.07 -1.28 2.81
CA TYR A 316 -3.25 -1.34 1.60
C TYR A 316 -1.79 -1.50 1.99
N ARG A 317 -1.06 -2.25 1.20
CA ARG A 317 0.37 -2.52 1.34
C ARG A 317 0.99 -2.87 -0.01
N LEU A 318 2.29 -2.91 -0.08
CA LEU A 318 2.99 -3.52 -1.20
C LEU A 318 2.74 -5.03 -1.23
N PRO A 319 2.70 -5.67 -2.41
CA PRO A 319 2.65 -7.12 -2.52
C PRO A 319 3.90 -7.76 -1.92
N THR A 320 3.78 -8.97 -1.40
CA THR A 320 4.96 -9.81 -1.20
C THR A 320 5.48 -10.26 -2.55
N GLU A 321 6.74 -10.65 -2.62
CA GLU A 321 7.33 -11.20 -3.84
C GLU A 321 6.56 -12.42 -4.36
N ALA A 322 6.09 -13.26 -3.45
CA ALA A 322 5.29 -14.45 -3.77
C ALA A 322 3.89 -14.12 -4.30
N GLU A 323 3.21 -13.16 -3.67
CA GLU A 323 1.91 -12.66 -4.16
C GLU A 323 2.04 -12.06 -5.55
N TRP A 324 3.10 -11.28 -5.78
CA TRP A 324 3.36 -10.67 -7.06
C TRP A 324 3.59 -11.71 -8.17
N GLU A 325 4.47 -12.70 -7.93
CA GLU A 325 4.76 -13.75 -8.90
C GLU A 325 3.52 -14.63 -9.19
N TYR A 326 2.77 -14.98 -8.13
CA TYR A 326 1.54 -15.74 -8.27
C TYR A 326 0.50 -15.01 -9.12
N ALA A 327 0.33 -13.72 -8.88
CA ALA A 327 -0.59 -12.88 -9.64
C ALA A 327 -0.16 -12.69 -11.10
N ALA A 328 1.15 -12.50 -11.35
CA ALA A 328 1.72 -12.30 -12.68
C ALA A 328 1.59 -13.54 -13.58
N ARG A 329 1.84 -14.72 -13.04
CA ARG A 329 1.76 -15.98 -13.79
C ARG A 329 0.34 -16.35 -14.25
N GLY A 330 -0.66 -15.65 -13.74
CA GLY A 330 -2.04 -15.90 -14.11
C GLY A 330 -2.60 -17.22 -13.57
N LYS A 331 -3.77 -17.64 -14.05
CA LYS A 331 -4.44 -18.87 -13.61
C LYS A 331 -3.72 -20.14 -14.08
N ASP A 332 -3.02 -20.05 -15.20
CA ASP A 332 -2.37 -21.19 -15.86
C ASP A 332 -0.88 -21.30 -15.47
N LEU A 333 -0.42 -20.41 -14.60
CA LEU A 333 0.94 -20.37 -14.05
C LEU A 333 2.04 -20.28 -15.13
N ASN A 334 1.82 -19.43 -16.13
CA ASN A 334 2.70 -19.25 -17.27
C ASN A 334 4.05 -18.60 -16.90
N GLU A 335 5.03 -18.75 -17.80
CA GLU A 335 6.34 -18.11 -17.67
C GLU A 335 6.26 -16.59 -17.82
N PHE A 336 5.40 -16.11 -18.74
CA PHE A 336 5.02 -14.72 -18.93
C PHE A 336 3.58 -14.48 -18.46
N PRO A 337 3.14 -13.22 -18.28
CA PRO A 337 1.74 -12.94 -17.95
C PRO A 337 0.71 -13.38 -19.02
N TRP A 338 1.15 -13.80 -20.19
CA TRP A 338 0.36 -14.31 -21.32
C TRP A 338 0.65 -15.79 -21.60
N GLU A 339 -0.17 -16.42 -22.45
CA GLU A 339 -0.09 -17.87 -22.72
C GLU A 339 1.10 -18.27 -23.61
N GLN A 340 1.53 -17.37 -24.51
CA GLN A 340 2.60 -17.65 -25.44
C GLN A 340 3.97 -17.64 -24.75
N ALA A 341 4.87 -18.52 -25.18
CA ALA A 341 6.28 -18.51 -24.74
C ALA A 341 7.13 -17.42 -25.43
N LYS A 342 6.54 -16.64 -26.34
CA LYS A 342 7.18 -15.54 -27.08
C LYS A 342 6.73 -14.20 -26.52
N VAL A 343 7.52 -13.15 -26.70
CA VAL A 343 7.22 -11.78 -26.27
C VAL A 343 6.47 -10.94 -27.32
N SER A 344 6.25 -11.54 -28.51
CA SER A 344 5.50 -10.90 -29.61
C SER A 344 4.63 -11.91 -30.34
N SER A 345 3.56 -11.41 -30.97
CA SER A 345 2.73 -12.17 -31.89
C SER A 345 3.49 -12.54 -33.17
N ASP A 346 2.94 -13.44 -33.97
CA ASP A 346 3.50 -13.81 -35.28
C ASP A 346 3.46 -12.62 -36.27
N ASP A 347 2.57 -11.65 -36.05
CA ASP A 347 2.50 -10.38 -36.80
C ASP A 347 3.52 -9.32 -36.33
N GLY A 348 4.35 -9.66 -35.32
CA GLY A 348 5.39 -8.79 -34.80
C GLY A 348 4.94 -7.77 -33.74
N CYS A 349 3.69 -7.83 -33.26
CA CYS A 349 3.21 -6.98 -32.17
C CYS A 349 3.72 -7.49 -30.82
N PHE A 350 4.40 -6.63 -30.05
CA PHE A 350 4.88 -6.97 -28.72
C PHE A 350 3.76 -6.99 -27.69
N PHE A 351 3.91 -7.83 -26.65
CA PHE A 351 2.92 -7.99 -25.57
C PHE A 351 3.22 -7.16 -24.34
N ALA A 352 4.35 -6.48 -24.29
CA ALA A 352 4.79 -5.64 -23.17
C ALA A 352 5.71 -4.52 -23.65
N ASN A 353 5.88 -3.50 -22.82
CA ASN A 353 6.86 -2.43 -23.01
C ASN A 353 8.19 -2.84 -22.34
N PHE A 354 9.20 -3.15 -23.16
CA PHE A 354 10.51 -3.57 -22.70
C PHE A 354 11.56 -3.23 -23.78
N LYS A 355 12.82 -3.56 -23.58
CA LYS A 355 13.89 -3.34 -24.57
C LYS A 355 14.12 -4.61 -25.41
N PRO A 356 13.50 -4.75 -26.59
CA PRO A 356 13.55 -5.96 -27.38
C PRO A 356 14.94 -6.29 -27.94
N ASP A 357 15.70 -5.24 -28.32
CA ASP A 357 17.01 -5.38 -28.97
C ASP A 357 18.06 -4.46 -28.34
N ARG A 358 19.32 -4.82 -28.53
CA ARG A 358 20.43 -4.01 -28.06
C ARG A 358 20.42 -2.61 -28.75
N GLY A 359 20.27 -1.55 -27.93
CA GLY A 359 20.26 -0.17 -28.40
C GLY A 359 18.98 0.28 -29.09
N ASN A 360 17.99 -0.59 -29.27
CA ASN A 360 16.71 -0.24 -29.88
C ASN A 360 15.58 -0.35 -28.83
N TYR A 361 15.32 0.76 -28.16
CA TYR A 361 14.23 0.87 -27.16
C TYR A 361 12.85 1.04 -27.81
N THR A 362 12.80 1.55 -29.05
CA THR A 362 11.54 1.92 -29.71
C THR A 362 10.90 0.81 -30.51
N LYS A 363 11.49 -0.38 -30.54
CA LYS A 363 11.00 -1.49 -31.36
C LYS A 363 9.61 -1.99 -30.94
N ASP A 364 9.29 -1.88 -29.66
CA ASP A 364 7.96 -2.21 -29.13
C ASP A 364 6.95 -1.05 -29.24
N GLY A 365 7.37 0.10 -29.78
CA GLY A 365 6.55 1.30 -29.96
C GLY A 365 6.72 2.37 -28.90
N ASN A 366 7.51 2.14 -27.84
CA ASN A 366 7.75 3.09 -26.75
C ASN A 366 9.25 3.35 -26.58
N LEU A 367 9.63 4.56 -26.18
CA LEU A 367 11.03 4.91 -25.89
C LEU A 367 11.35 4.77 -24.41
N ILE A 368 10.37 5.08 -23.58
CA ILE A 368 10.40 5.02 -22.11
C ILE A 368 9.15 4.26 -21.62
N THR A 369 8.66 4.55 -20.42
CA THR A 369 7.39 4.04 -19.93
C THR A 369 6.24 4.30 -20.90
N SER A 370 5.22 3.47 -20.87
CA SER A 370 3.96 3.63 -21.60
C SER A 370 2.82 3.99 -20.65
N LYS A 371 1.66 4.39 -21.18
CA LYS A 371 0.45 4.47 -20.40
C LYS A 371 0.12 3.09 -19.84
N VAL A 372 -0.36 3.06 -18.58
CA VAL A 372 -0.78 1.80 -17.98
C VAL A 372 -1.97 1.18 -18.74
N GLY A 373 -2.00 -0.15 -18.80
CA GLY A 373 -3.13 -0.87 -19.37
C GLY A 373 -3.25 -0.81 -20.90
N ILE A 374 -2.22 -0.43 -21.63
CA ILE A 374 -2.26 -0.44 -23.13
C ILE A 374 -2.08 -1.84 -23.71
N TYR A 375 -1.42 -2.73 -22.99
CA TYR A 375 -1.27 -4.13 -23.37
C TYR A 375 -2.39 -4.98 -22.78
N SER A 376 -2.55 -6.21 -23.27
CA SER A 376 -3.61 -7.11 -22.79
C SER A 376 -3.38 -7.55 -21.35
N ALA A 377 -4.45 -7.58 -20.58
CA ALA A 377 -4.40 -8.11 -19.21
C ALA A 377 -4.10 -9.62 -19.22
N ASN A 378 -3.44 -10.11 -18.16
CA ASN A 378 -3.29 -11.52 -17.94
C ASN A 378 -4.62 -12.21 -17.54
N SER A 379 -4.63 -13.53 -17.38
CA SER A 379 -5.84 -14.30 -17.04
C SER A 379 -6.45 -13.96 -15.66
N ASN A 380 -5.73 -13.22 -14.80
CA ASN A 380 -6.23 -12.67 -13.54
C ASN A 380 -6.83 -11.25 -13.70
N GLY A 381 -6.74 -10.63 -14.89
CA GLY A 381 -7.22 -9.27 -15.15
C GLY A 381 -6.20 -8.19 -14.77
N LEU A 382 -4.92 -8.53 -14.66
CA LEU A 382 -3.84 -7.60 -14.32
C LEU A 382 -3.09 -7.17 -15.58
N TYR A 383 -2.82 -5.88 -15.68
CA TYR A 383 -2.06 -5.25 -16.76
C TYR A 383 -0.61 -5.01 -16.34
N ASP A 384 0.26 -4.91 -17.32
CA ASP A 384 1.65 -4.48 -17.18
C ASP A 384 2.48 -5.29 -16.15
N MET A 385 2.13 -6.59 -15.98
CA MET A 385 2.87 -7.50 -15.10
C MET A 385 4.21 -7.95 -15.70
N ALA A 386 4.56 -7.46 -16.87
CA ALA A 386 5.85 -7.64 -17.53
C ALA A 386 6.20 -6.36 -18.26
N GLY A 387 7.39 -5.83 -18.01
CA GLY A 387 7.87 -4.57 -18.61
C GLY A 387 7.21 -3.33 -18.00
N ASN A 388 7.16 -2.27 -18.73
CA ASN A 388 6.78 -0.92 -18.33
C ASN A 388 7.63 -0.41 -17.15
N VAL A 389 7.25 -0.63 -15.89
CA VAL A 389 8.14 -0.39 -14.75
C VAL A 389 8.29 -1.63 -13.89
N ALA A 390 9.48 -1.85 -13.36
CA ALA A 390 9.69 -2.84 -12.33
C ALA A 390 8.99 -2.40 -11.04
N GLU A 391 8.44 -3.33 -10.28
CA GLU A 391 7.57 -3.00 -9.17
C GLU A 391 8.16 -3.35 -7.82
N TRP A 392 8.12 -2.39 -6.89
CA TRP A 392 8.48 -2.62 -5.50
C TRP A 392 7.63 -3.70 -4.86
N THR A 393 8.27 -4.64 -4.17
CA THR A 393 7.59 -5.58 -3.26
C THR A 393 7.95 -5.29 -1.81
N SER A 394 7.17 -5.84 -0.87
CA SER A 394 7.47 -5.73 0.56
C SER A 394 8.60 -6.65 1.02
N THR A 395 9.09 -7.53 0.16
CA THR A 395 10.06 -8.59 0.49
C THR A 395 11.48 -8.07 0.37
N VAL A 396 12.31 -8.39 1.35
CA VAL A 396 13.77 -8.16 1.30
C VAL A 396 14.39 -9.09 0.28
N TYR A 397 15.27 -8.55 -0.54
CA TYR A 397 16.01 -9.35 -1.51
C TYR A 397 17.25 -9.97 -0.88
N THR A 398 17.32 -11.29 -0.93
CA THR A 398 18.55 -12.07 -0.76
C THR A 398 18.60 -13.15 -1.83
N GLU A 399 19.79 -13.59 -2.18
CA GLU A 399 19.97 -14.63 -3.19
C GLU A 399 19.29 -15.96 -2.77
N ALA A 400 19.39 -16.32 -1.48
CA ALA A 400 18.74 -17.49 -0.89
C ALA A 400 17.34 -17.19 -0.29
N GLY A 401 16.75 -16.04 -0.63
CA GLY A 401 15.51 -15.56 0.01
C GLY A 401 14.34 -16.53 -0.13
N VAL A 402 14.20 -17.15 -1.29
CA VAL A 402 13.12 -18.12 -1.56
C VAL A 402 13.20 -19.34 -0.64
N GLU A 403 14.40 -19.85 -0.39
CA GLU A 403 14.62 -21.01 0.52
C GLU A 403 14.30 -20.66 1.97
N ALA A 404 14.64 -19.43 2.40
CA ALA A 404 14.45 -18.96 3.76
C ALA A 404 12.98 -18.63 4.12
N MET A 405 12.11 -18.44 3.13
CA MET A 405 10.70 -18.14 3.36
C MET A 405 9.92 -19.38 3.82
N ASN A 406 8.79 -19.15 4.51
CA ASN A 406 7.83 -20.21 4.80
C ASN A 406 7.12 -20.62 3.50
N ASP A 407 6.53 -21.81 3.46
CA ASP A 407 5.71 -22.29 2.34
C ASP A 407 4.27 -21.76 2.36
N LEU A 408 3.80 -21.27 3.50
CA LEU A 408 2.50 -20.63 3.68
C LEU A 408 2.63 -19.12 3.74
N ASN A 409 2.04 -18.41 2.78
CA ASN A 409 2.06 -16.95 2.68
C ASN A 409 3.48 -16.37 2.82
N PRO A 410 4.43 -16.78 1.97
CA PRO A 410 5.83 -16.48 2.16
C PRO A 410 6.12 -15.00 2.16
N GLN A 411 6.87 -14.57 3.15
CA GLN A 411 7.36 -13.20 3.25
C GLN A 411 8.66 -13.16 4.05
N LEU A 412 9.67 -12.49 3.53
CA LEU A 412 10.86 -12.13 4.25
C LEU A 412 10.84 -10.62 4.49
N ARG A 413 10.70 -10.23 5.76
CA ARG A 413 10.60 -8.83 6.18
C ARG A 413 11.88 -8.37 6.84
N TYR A 414 12.34 -7.23 6.42
CA TYR A 414 13.36 -6.46 7.13
C TYR A 414 13.24 -4.99 6.72
N ASN A 415 13.10 -4.10 7.69
CA ASN A 415 13.18 -2.67 7.45
C ASN A 415 14.58 -2.21 7.86
N ALA A 416 15.43 -2.00 6.87
CA ALA A 416 16.81 -1.65 7.11
C ALA A 416 16.92 -0.22 7.65
N ALA A 417 17.64 -0.07 8.77
CA ALA A 417 17.99 1.23 9.33
C ALA A 417 19.03 1.95 8.45
N LYS A 418 19.20 3.24 8.69
CA LYS A 418 20.14 4.07 7.91
C LYS A 418 21.59 3.55 8.05
N GLU A 419 21.92 3.04 9.21
CA GLU A 419 23.25 2.53 9.58
C GLU A 419 23.52 1.11 9.11
N ASP A 420 22.48 0.38 8.69
CA ASP A 420 22.62 -0.99 8.25
C ASP A 420 23.51 -1.14 7.01
N PRO A 421 24.20 -2.28 6.87
CA PRO A 421 24.95 -2.60 5.68
C PRO A 421 24.10 -2.52 4.40
N TYR A 422 24.67 -2.01 3.33
CA TYR A 422 23.96 -1.74 2.07
C TYR A 422 23.21 -2.97 1.53
N ARG A 423 23.78 -4.17 1.69
CA ARG A 423 23.16 -5.44 1.27
C ARG A 423 21.79 -5.70 1.92
N LEU A 424 21.54 -5.20 3.15
CA LEU A 424 20.28 -5.38 3.86
C LEU A 424 19.20 -4.37 3.41
N LYS A 425 19.59 -3.31 2.70
CA LYS A 425 18.71 -2.29 2.17
C LYS A 425 18.06 -2.67 0.83
N ARG A 426 18.43 -3.84 0.27
CA ARG A 426 17.85 -4.31 -0.99
C ARG A 426 16.44 -4.84 -0.78
N LYS A 427 15.51 -4.36 -1.60
CA LYS A 427 14.14 -4.88 -1.71
C LYS A 427 13.97 -5.60 -3.04
N SER A 428 13.16 -6.64 -3.05
CA SER A 428 12.84 -7.33 -4.29
C SER A 428 11.97 -6.44 -5.17
N VAL A 429 12.34 -6.31 -6.45
CA VAL A 429 11.54 -5.71 -7.50
C VAL A 429 11.25 -6.75 -8.57
N ARG A 430 10.07 -6.66 -9.18
CA ARG A 430 9.55 -7.70 -10.07
C ARG A 430 9.05 -7.09 -11.38
N GLY A 431 8.87 -7.93 -12.42
CA GLY A 431 8.28 -7.56 -13.69
C GLY A 431 9.26 -7.09 -14.76
N GLY A 432 10.44 -6.63 -14.38
CA GLY A 432 11.34 -5.91 -15.31
C GLY A 432 10.74 -4.59 -15.77
N SER A 433 11.39 -3.88 -16.67
CA SER A 433 10.97 -2.53 -17.06
C SER A 433 11.25 -2.23 -18.53
N TRP A 434 10.81 -1.06 -18.98
CA TRP A 434 11.03 -0.54 -20.36
C TRP A 434 12.49 -0.55 -20.83
N LYS A 435 13.46 -0.55 -19.91
CA LYS A 435 14.89 -0.60 -20.24
C LYS A 435 15.49 -2.00 -20.26
N ASP A 436 14.75 -3.00 -19.79
CA ASP A 436 15.26 -4.35 -19.54
C ASP A 436 14.98 -5.28 -20.73
N PRO A 437 15.86 -6.26 -21.03
CA PRO A 437 15.64 -7.24 -22.08
C PRO A 437 14.62 -8.31 -21.66
N GLU A 438 14.19 -9.12 -22.62
CA GLU A 438 13.19 -10.18 -22.49
C GLU A 438 13.39 -11.07 -21.25
N SER A 439 14.61 -11.49 -20.95
CA SER A 439 14.89 -12.36 -19.80
C SER A 439 14.47 -11.79 -18.47
N TYR A 440 14.45 -10.45 -18.34
CA TYR A 440 14.11 -9.73 -17.09
C TYR A 440 12.61 -9.53 -16.89
N ILE A 441 11.81 -9.62 -17.96
CA ILE A 441 10.35 -9.43 -17.88
C ILE A 441 9.58 -10.74 -17.65
N ARG A 442 10.27 -11.87 -17.45
CA ARG A 442 9.64 -13.14 -17.06
C ARG A 442 9.03 -13.01 -15.65
N SER A 443 7.86 -13.62 -15.46
CA SER A 443 7.14 -13.55 -14.18
C SER A 443 7.96 -14.03 -12.98
N ALA A 444 8.84 -15.01 -13.17
CA ALA A 444 9.70 -15.57 -12.12
C ALA A 444 11.03 -14.83 -11.93
N TRP A 445 11.37 -13.88 -12.82
CA TRP A 445 12.63 -13.15 -12.70
C TRP A 445 12.66 -12.28 -11.44
N ARG A 446 13.79 -12.34 -10.72
CA ARG A 446 14.02 -11.62 -9.47
C ARG A 446 15.09 -10.55 -9.67
N SER A 447 14.72 -9.31 -9.39
CA SER A 447 15.66 -8.18 -9.34
C SER A 447 15.64 -7.52 -7.97
N ALA A 448 16.57 -6.65 -7.72
CA ALA A 448 16.66 -5.89 -6.47
C ALA A 448 17.07 -4.46 -6.71
N GLU A 449 16.46 -3.57 -5.94
CA GLU A 449 16.88 -2.18 -5.80
C GLU A 449 17.01 -1.80 -4.33
N TYR A 450 17.78 -0.75 -4.04
CA TYR A 450 17.94 -0.25 -2.68
C TYR A 450 16.72 0.55 -2.25
N GLN A 451 16.20 0.26 -1.05
CA GLN A 451 14.95 0.83 -0.54
C GLN A 451 14.89 2.37 -0.55
N ASN A 452 16.04 3.03 -0.47
CA ASN A 452 16.19 4.48 -0.42
C ASN A 452 16.64 5.11 -1.76
N GLN A 453 16.72 4.33 -2.84
CA GLN A 453 17.12 4.83 -4.15
C GLN A 453 15.94 4.88 -5.11
N PRO A 454 15.52 6.07 -5.53
CA PRO A 454 14.52 6.24 -6.56
C PRO A 454 15.11 5.90 -7.94
N ARG A 455 14.30 5.30 -8.82
CA ARG A 455 14.70 4.91 -10.17
C ARG A 455 13.66 5.36 -11.19
N SER A 456 14.10 5.70 -12.39
CA SER A 456 13.24 6.07 -13.51
C SER A 456 12.53 4.87 -14.15
N TYR A 457 12.81 3.67 -13.68
CA TYR A 457 12.29 2.41 -14.21
C TYR A 457 11.65 1.53 -13.10
N VAL A 458 11.45 2.09 -11.91
CA VAL A 458 10.80 1.40 -10.78
C VAL A 458 9.60 2.20 -10.30
N GLY A 459 8.45 1.53 -10.31
CA GLY A 459 7.18 1.99 -9.75
C GLY A 459 6.64 0.99 -8.74
N PHE A 460 5.32 0.94 -8.58
CA PHE A 460 4.67 -0.01 -7.67
C PHE A 460 3.18 -0.14 -7.94
N ARG A 461 2.59 -1.21 -7.43
CA ARG A 461 1.13 -1.37 -7.25
C ARG A 461 0.82 -1.80 -5.82
N CYS A 462 -0.41 -1.54 -5.37
CA CYS A 462 -0.84 -1.93 -4.04
C CYS A 462 -1.62 -3.23 -4.05
N VAL A 463 -1.58 -3.92 -2.91
CA VAL A 463 -2.46 -5.04 -2.59
C VAL A 463 -3.21 -4.78 -1.29
N ARG A 464 -4.30 -5.53 -1.10
CA ARG A 464 -5.05 -5.55 0.15
C ARG A 464 -5.46 -6.99 0.46
N SER A 465 -5.11 -7.49 1.64
CA SER A 465 -5.47 -8.83 2.06
C SER A 465 -6.99 -8.98 2.13
N LEU A 466 -7.49 -10.14 1.73
CA LEU A 466 -8.92 -10.43 1.78
C LEU A 466 -9.36 -10.64 3.24
N ALA A 467 -10.39 -9.92 3.68
CA ALA A 467 -10.91 -10.05 5.04
C ALA A 467 -11.75 -11.32 5.25
N ASN A 468 -12.30 -11.88 4.17
CA ASN A 468 -13.11 -13.08 4.21
C ASN A 468 -12.83 -13.92 2.97
N THR A 469 -12.42 -15.17 3.21
CA THR A 469 -12.41 -16.18 2.15
C THR A 469 -13.87 -16.44 1.76
N THR A 470 -14.33 -15.81 0.69
CA THR A 470 -15.61 -16.21 0.09
C THR A 470 -15.47 -17.69 -0.23
N SER A 471 -16.14 -18.53 0.57
CA SER A 471 -16.25 -19.92 0.24
C SER A 471 -16.79 -20.02 -1.17
N ASP A 472 -16.01 -20.61 -2.04
CA ASP A 472 -16.45 -20.94 -3.39
C ASP A 472 -17.81 -21.65 -3.27
N LYS A 473 -18.88 -21.04 -3.78
CA LYS A 473 -20.22 -21.65 -3.77
C LYS A 473 -20.30 -22.91 -4.62
N SER A 474 -19.18 -23.42 -5.09
CA SER A 474 -19.06 -24.63 -5.87
C SER A 474 -18.72 -25.82 -4.97
N LYS A 475 -19.69 -26.38 -4.36
CA LYS A 475 -20.00 -27.80 -4.07
C LYS A 475 -20.87 -27.87 -2.84
N LYS A 476 -22.17 -27.68 -3.03
CA LYS A 476 -23.13 -28.35 -2.14
C LYS A 476 -22.84 -29.86 -2.26
N VAL A 477 -22.11 -30.39 -1.31
CA VAL A 477 -22.06 -31.84 -1.11
C VAL A 477 -23.51 -32.26 -0.84
N LYS A 478 -24.13 -32.90 -1.81
CA LYS A 478 -25.40 -33.58 -1.61
C LYS A 478 -25.11 -34.73 -0.65
N THR A 479 -25.28 -34.49 0.64
CA THR A 479 -25.41 -35.56 1.61
C THR A 479 -26.66 -36.36 1.26
N LYS A 480 -26.51 -37.53 0.64
CA LYS A 480 -27.58 -38.52 0.55
C LYS A 480 -27.97 -38.89 1.98
N LYS A 481 -29.17 -38.48 2.36
CA LYS A 481 -29.82 -39.12 3.53
C LYS A 481 -29.93 -40.63 3.26
N ARG A 482 -29.30 -41.40 4.10
CA ARG A 482 -29.61 -42.82 4.27
C ARG A 482 -30.80 -42.96 5.19
#